data_b5ff804dfc769ace64aa213ce48b19d7
#
_entry.id   b5ff804dfc769ace64aa213ce48b19d7
#
_cell.length_a   1.000
_cell.length_b   1.000
_cell.length_c   1.000
_cell.angle_alpha   90.00
_cell.angle_beta   90.00
_cell.angle_gamma   90.00
#
_symmetry.space_group_name_H-M   'P 1'
#
loop_
_entity.id
_entity.type
_entity.pdbx_description
1 polymer ?
#
loop_
_entity_poly.entity_id
_entity_poly.type
_entity_poly.pdbx_seq_one_letter_code
_entity_poly.pdbx_strand_id
1 'polypeptide(L)'
;LLKDLEDEMEERGLEAIVVSGGDFSRELYYLVRAQIPRGGVYFKKIREEPMIIVGNVDVARAEKGIVNNIRTFTEYGYEELVRRHGPSIAAVEFYNRLFREQGVEGNIGFYGAKDLGEAYRILKGIENLGYRVVGEARPNLLDRLMETKDSAEVSEIRRVGLSVERIMEDTIAMISGELGRGKTVTVGEAKKYVRMLMAEADLNPVEDFILSSGGRTADPHDPGEESERIKEGDPIILDFYPRGRSMLYFDITRTITVGGADKRLRRMYEDVLDAQNVAYELLNREANINLRDLVGYVCGFFEEKGYPTIRRLLTGNTALKRGFIHSLGHGVGWSLSDLPRISLTGDEELRSGHVFTLEPGLYEPGLGGVRIEDVYLSDGGKIEQISRIDKALER
;
A
#
# COMPACT_ATOMS: atom_id res chain seq x y z
N LEU A 1 -0.29 19.54 -5.86
CA LEU A 1 -1.03 18.49 -6.57
C LEU A 1 -1.37 18.87 -8.02
N LEU A 2 -2.12 19.96 -8.27
CA LEU A 2 -2.52 20.33 -9.66
C LEU A 2 -1.32 20.65 -10.54
N LYS A 3 -0.31 21.35 -10.03
CA LYS A 3 0.90 21.64 -10.78
C LYS A 3 1.65 20.37 -11.13
N ASP A 4 1.89 19.52 -10.15
CA ASP A 4 2.61 18.25 -10.36
C ASP A 4 1.85 17.35 -11.35
N LEU A 5 0.51 17.38 -11.30
CA LEU A 5 -0.34 16.66 -12.26
C LEU A 5 -0.15 17.17 -13.68
N GLU A 6 -0.08 18.50 -13.87
CA GLU A 6 0.15 19.10 -15.19
C GLU A 6 1.56 18.80 -15.71
N ASP A 7 2.58 18.90 -14.84
CA ASP A 7 3.95 18.56 -15.19
C ASP A 7 4.04 17.08 -15.65
N GLU A 8 3.42 16.14 -14.94
CA GLU A 8 3.35 14.72 -15.31
C GLU A 8 2.57 14.49 -16.62
N MET A 9 1.49 15.26 -16.86
CA MET A 9 0.73 15.20 -18.13
C MET A 9 1.58 15.71 -19.30
N GLU A 10 2.32 16.82 -19.12
CA GLU A 10 3.19 17.40 -20.16
C GLU A 10 4.32 16.43 -20.53
N GLU A 11 4.99 15.84 -19.54
CA GLU A 11 6.06 14.85 -19.78
C GLU A 11 5.60 13.64 -20.60
N ARG A 12 4.33 13.24 -20.45
CA ARG A 12 3.73 12.11 -21.18
C ARG A 12 3.03 12.51 -22.48
N GLY A 13 3.01 13.80 -22.79
CA GLY A 13 2.30 14.31 -23.96
C GLY A 13 0.79 14.07 -23.92
N LEU A 14 0.19 14.08 -22.73
CA LEU A 14 -1.25 13.92 -22.52
C LEU A 14 -1.95 15.28 -22.55
N GLU A 15 -2.94 15.44 -23.42
CA GLU A 15 -3.82 16.62 -23.40
C GLU A 15 -4.85 16.51 -22.29
N ALA A 16 -5.37 15.32 -22.04
CA ALA A 16 -6.37 15.08 -21.02
C ALA A 16 -6.15 13.78 -20.29
N ILE A 17 -6.65 13.70 -19.07
CA ILE A 17 -6.78 12.47 -18.30
C ILE A 17 -8.21 12.23 -17.85
N VAL A 18 -8.56 10.96 -17.78
CA VAL A 18 -9.80 10.44 -17.22
C VAL A 18 -9.43 9.47 -16.10
N VAL A 19 -9.95 9.72 -14.90
CA VAL A 19 -9.82 8.76 -13.79
C VAL A 19 -11.21 8.29 -13.39
N SER A 20 -11.51 7.03 -13.70
CA SER A 20 -12.80 6.43 -13.37
C SER A 20 -12.66 5.55 -12.13
N GLY A 21 -13.36 5.90 -11.07
CA GLY A 21 -13.37 5.16 -9.81
C GLY A 21 -14.76 4.66 -9.45
N GLY A 22 -14.81 3.43 -8.89
CA GLY A 22 -15.97 2.90 -8.21
C GLY A 22 -15.94 3.22 -6.70
N ASP A 23 -16.63 2.42 -5.91
CA ASP A 23 -16.66 2.54 -4.46
C ASP A 23 -15.23 2.50 -3.89
N PHE A 24 -14.91 3.52 -3.08
CA PHE A 24 -13.61 3.61 -2.38
C PHE A 24 -12.37 3.62 -3.28
N SER A 25 -12.46 4.13 -4.52
CA SER A 25 -11.28 4.30 -5.38
C SER A 25 -10.25 5.22 -4.74
N ARG A 26 -9.05 4.69 -4.54
CA ARG A 26 -7.88 5.42 -4.04
C ARG A 26 -7.52 6.59 -4.97
N GLU A 27 -7.45 6.33 -6.26
CA GLU A 27 -7.07 7.29 -7.28
C GLU A 27 -8.05 8.46 -7.34
N LEU A 28 -9.35 8.16 -7.28
CA LEU A 28 -10.38 9.18 -7.26
C LEU A 28 -10.33 10.02 -5.98
N TYR A 29 -10.17 9.35 -4.81
CA TYR A 29 -10.02 10.05 -3.54
C TYR A 29 -8.76 10.93 -3.51
N TYR A 30 -7.64 10.44 -4.03
CA TYR A 30 -6.39 11.20 -4.12
C TYR A 30 -6.59 12.53 -4.87
N LEU A 31 -7.30 12.51 -5.98
CA LEU A 31 -7.51 13.71 -6.82
C LEU A 31 -8.62 14.63 -6.30
N VAL A 32 -9.66 14.06 -5.68
CA VAL A 32 -10.85 14.81 -5.25
C VAL A 32 -10.82 15.18 -3.76
N ARG A 33 -10.10 14.43 -2.95
CA ARG A 33 -10.06 14.53 -1.46
C ARG A 33 -11.43 14.40 -0.79
N ALA A 34 -12.34 13.70 -1.44
CA ALA A 34 -13.65 13.35 -0.90
C ALA A 34 -14.01 11.91 -1.24
N GLN A 35 -14.68 11.25 -0.29
CA GLN A 35 -15.23 9.91 -0.55
C GLN A 35 -16.51 10.03 -1.36
N ILE A 36 -16.52 9.44 -2.55
CA ILE A 36 -17.67 9.36 -3.45
C ILE A 36 -18.17 7.91 -3.41
N PRO A 37 -19.24 7.59 -2.66
CA PRO A 37 -19.63 6.22 -2.37
C PRO A 37 -19.94 5.36 -3.61
N ARG A 38 -20.51 5.96 -4.65
CA ARG A 38 -20.80 5.26 -5.91
C ARG A 38 -19.76 5.49 -6.99
N GLY A 39 -18.64 6.16 -6.62
CA GLY A 39 -17.62 6.54 -7.56
C GLY A 39 -18.04 7.67 -8.49
N GLY A 40 -17.21 7.91 -9.49
CA GLY A 40 -17.38 8.99 -10.46
C GLY A 40 -16.30 8.98 -11.51
N VAL A 41 -16.28 10.05 -12.29
CA VAL A 41 -15.27 10.30 -13.31
C VAL A 41 -14.61 11.64 -13.03
N TYR A 42 -13.34 11.62 -12.66
CA TYR A 42 -12.50 12.81 -12.65
C TYR A 42 -11.97 13.03 -14.06
N PHE A 43 -12.08 14.26 -14.55
CA PHE A 43 -11.57 14.68 -15.84
C PHE A 43 -10.71 15.93 -15.65
N LYS A 44 -9.54 15.94 -16.28
CA LYS A 44 -8.64 17.08 -16.32
C LYS A 44 -8.09 17.23 -17.73
N LYS A 45 -8.31 18.39 -18.35
CA LYS A 45 -7.59 18.82 -19.54
C LYS A 45 -6.46 19.76 -19.13
N ILE A 46 -5.34 19.66 -19.81
CA ILE A 46 -4.15 20.46 -19.49
C ILE A 46 -4.50 21.95 -19.53
N ARG A 47 -4.00 22.71 -18.55
CA ARG A 47 -4.26 24.16 -18.39
C ARG A 47 -5.73 24.55 -18.15
N GLU A 48 -6.61 23.60 -17.92
CA GLU A 48 -8.02 23.86 -17.56
C GLU A 48 -8.28 23.34 -16.12
N GLU A 49 -9.29 23.90 -15.45
CA GLU A 49 -9.69 23.41 -14.14
C GLU A 49 -10.23 21.98 -14.22
N PRO A 50 -9.89 21.11 -13.26
CA PRO A 50 -10.43 19.76 -13.24
C PRO A 50 -11.93 19.76 -12.96
N MET A 51 -12.62 18.71 -13.39
CA MET A 51 -14.00 18.45 -13.02
C MET A 51 -14.18 17.05 -12.45
N ILE A 52 -15.20 16.92 -11.62
CA ILE A 52 -15.68 15.62 -11.15
C ILE A 52 -17.14 15.42 -11.60
N ILE A 53 -17.40 14.27 -12.21
CA ILE A 53 -18.73 13.90 -12.70
C ILE A 53 -19.23 12.74 -11.82
N VAL A 54 -20.35 12.96 -11.15
CA VAL A 54 -20.90 12.02 -10.16
C VAL A 54 -22.38 11.74 -10.40
N GLY A 55 -22.92 10.75 -9.72
CA GLY A 55 -24.37 10.58 -9.64
C GLY A 55 -25.03 11.69 -8.82
N ASN A 56 -26.31 12.03 -9.11
CA ASN A 56 -27.05 13.08 -8.41
C ASN A 56 -27.03 12.93 -6.88
N VAL A 57 -27.00 11.70 -6.39
CA VAL A 57 -26.99 11.40 -4.93
C VAL A 57 -25.63 11.67 -4.26
N ASP A 58 -24.57 11.81 -5.04
CA ASP A 58 -23.22 12.00 -4.54
C ASP A 58 -22.69 13.44 -4.66
N VAL A 59 -23.49 14.37 -5.22
CA VAL A 59 -23.11 15.79 -5.37
C VAL A 59 -22.68 16.40 -4.04
N ALA A 60 -23.49 16.26 -2.98
CA ALA A 60 -23.18 16.78 -1.66
C ALA A 60 -21.92 16.14 -1.01
N ARG A 61 -21.47 14.98 -1.50
CA ARG A 61 -20.20 14.38 -1.12
C ARG A 61 -19.05 14.99 -1.88
N ALA A 62 -19.21 15.18 -3.19
CA ALA A 62 -18.20 15.82 -4.04
C ALA A 62 -17.90 17.27 -3.60
N GLU A 63 -18.91 18.02 -3.15
CA GLU A 63 -18.78 19.38 -2.60
C GLU A 63 -17.86 19.48 -1.36
N LYS A 64 -17.58 18.36 -0.69
CA LYS A 64 -16.63 18.31 0.44
C LYS A 64 -15.18 18.17 0.00
N GLY A 65 -14.94 17.93 -1.28
CA GLY A 65 -13.61 17.78 -1.86
C GLY A 65 -12.98 19.09 -2.27
N ILE A 66 -11.89 18.98 -3.03
CA ILE A 66 -11.09 20.11 -3.51
C ILE A 66 -11.41 20.51 -4.97
N VAL A 67 -12.25 19.73 -5.66
CA VAL A 67 -12.65 20.00 -7.05
C VAL A 67 -13.95 20.79 -7.06
N ASN A 68 -13.89 22.02 -7.53
CA ASN A 68 -15.05 22.94 -7.51
C ASN A 68 -16.01 22.72 -8.68
N ASN A 69 -15.53 22.23 -9.83
CA ASN A 69 -16.35 21.97 -11.00
C ASN A 69 -17.00 20.59 -10.89
N ILE A 70 -18.20 20.57 -10.30
CA ILE A 70 -18.97 19.33 -10.07
C ILE A 70 -20.09 19.27 -11.10
N ARG A 71 -20.14 18.15 -11.84
CA ARG A 71 -21.17 17.86 -12.84
C ARG A 71 -21.83 16.52 -12.52
N THR A 72 -22.95 16.26 -13.13
CA THR A 72 -23.69 15.00 -12.95
C THR A 72 -23.75 14.19 -14.23
N PHE A 73 -23.86 12.85 -14.12
CA PHE A 73 -24.09 11.99 -15.28
C PHE A 73 -25.39 12.34 -16.01
N THR A 74 -26.40 12.84 -15.26
CA THR A 74 -27.68 13.28 -15.82
C THR A 74 -27.52 14.46 -16.79
N GLU A 75 -26.60 15.39 -16.52
CA GLU A 75 -26.31 16.51 -17.44
C GLU A 75 -25.79 16.04 -18.80
N TYR A 76 -25.12 14.88 -18.80
CA TYR A 76 -24.67 14.22 -20.03
C TYR A 76 -25.72 13.26 -20.63
N GLY A 77 -26.92 13.16 -20.03
CA GLY A 77 -28.01 12.28 -20.48
C GLY A 77 -27.69 10.81 -20.39
N TYR A 78 -26.82 10.42 -19.41
CA TYR A 78 -26.30 9.06 -19.29
C TYR A 78 -27.38 8.01 -19.08
N GLU A 79 -28.39 8.29 -18.27
CA GLU A 79 -29.51 7.38 -17.97
C GLU A 79 -30.30 7.04 -19.26
N GLU A 80 -30.52 8.03 -20.11
CA GLU A 80 -31.20 7.81 -21.39
C GLU A 80 -30.32 7.00 -22.35
N LEU A 81 -29.00 7.24 -22.35
CA LEU A 81 -28.05 6.46 -23.14
C LEU A 81 -28.05 4.99 -22.71
N VAL A 82 -28.05 4.73 -21.38
CA VAL A 82 -28.12 3.37 -20.83
C VAL A 82 -29.42 2.68 -21.25
N ARG A 83 -30.55 3.39 -21.15
CA ARG A 83 -31.86 2.85 -21.51
C ARG A 83 -31.94 2.45 -22.98
N ARG A 84 -31.31 3.25 -23.88
CA ARG A 84 -31.35 3.01 -25.32
C ARG A 84 -30.33 1.97 -25.81
N HIS A 85 -29.15 1.98 -25.28
CA HIS A 85 -27.98 1.29 -25.85
C HIS A 85 -27.31 0.30 -24.95
N GLY A 86 -27.72 0.25 -23.67
CA GLY A 86 -27.04 -0.52 -22.61
C GLY A 86 -25.77 0.18 -22.09
N PRO A 87 -25.22 -0.29 -20.96
CA PRO A 87 -24.21 0.46 -20.21
C PRO A 87 -22.89 0.70 -20.95
N SER A 88 -22.37 -0.30 -21.67
CA SER A 88 -21.07 -0.17 -22.35
C SER A 88 -21.10 0.86 -23.50
N ILE A 89 -22.17 0.89 -24.32
CA ILE A 89 -22.31 1.87 -25.38
C ILE A 89 -22.61 3.25 -24.78
N ALA A 90 -23.43 3.31 -23.74
CA ALA A 90 -23.70 4.53 -23.01
C ALA A 90 -22.43 5.18 -22.45
N ALA A 91 -21.49 4.38 -21.93
CA ALA A 91 -20.20 4.90 -21.46
C ALA A 91 -19.38 5.51 -22.60
N VAL A 92 -19.31 4.88 -23.77
CA VAL A 92 -18.61 5.43 -24.94
C VAL A 92 -19.23 6.76 -25.38
N GLU A 93 -20.55 6.82 -25.47
CA GLU A 93 -21.27 8.04 -25.87
C GLU A 93 -21.17 9.17 -24.82
N PHE A 94 -21.13 8.81 -23.54
CA PHE A 94 -20.86 9.75 -22.46
C PHE A 94 -19.48 10.41 -22.62
N TYR A 95 -18.43 9.61 -22.81
CA TYR A 95 -17.08 10.15 -23.04
C TYR A 95 -17.02 10.97 -24.34
N ASN A 96 -17.69 10.54 -25.39
CA ASN A 96 -17.80 11.32 -26.63
C ASN A 96 -18.40 12.71 -26.40
N ARG A 97 -19.49 12.80 -25.62
CA ARG A 97 -20.11 14.09 -25.26
C ARG A 97 -19.16 14.94 -24.42
N LEU A 98 -18.54 14.35 -23.42
CA LEU A 98 -17.57 15.03 -22.57
C LEU A 98 -16.41 15.60 -23.39
N PHE A 99 -15.76 14.79 -24.22
CA PHE A 99 -14.60 15.21 -24.99
C PHE A 99 -14.93 16.26 -26.04
N ARG A 100 -16.11 16.18 -26.67
CA ARG A 100 -16.57 17.21 -27.60
C ARG A 100 -16.86 18.53 -26.89
N GLU A 101 -17.50 18.49 -25.73
CA GLU A 101 -17.76 19.69 -24.91
C GLU A 101 -16.45 20.35 -24.49
N GLN A 102 -15.46 19.56 -24.11
CA GLN A 102 -14.15 20.05 -23.63
C GLN A 102 -13.14 20.29 -24.77
N GLY A 103 -13.52 20.05 -26.02
CA GLY A 103 -12.64 20.28 -27.18
C GLY A 103 -11.35 19.46 -27.11
N VAL A 104 -11.44 18.18 -26.76
CA VAL A 104 -10.27 17.27 -26.67
C VAL A 104 -9.90 16.79 -28.08
N GLU A 105 -8.65 17.01 -28.48
CA GLU A 105 -8.11 16.62 -29.79
C GLU A 105 -6.82 15.79 -29.68
N GLY A 106 -6.12 15.86 -28.52
CA GLY A 106 -4.84 15.22 -28.26
C GLY A 106 -4.95 13.82 -27.64
N ASN A 107 -3.88 13.42 -27.00
CA ASN A 107 -3.78 12.13 -26.30
C ASN A 107 -4.54 12.15 -24.97
N ILE A 108 -5.25 11.07 -24.69
CA ILE A 108 -6.05 10.92 -23.46
C ILE A 108 -5.53 9.72 -22.67
N GLY A 109 -5.08 9.96 -21.43
CA GLY A 109 -4.74 8.90 -20.47
C GLY A 109 -5.97 8.44 -19.71
N PHE A 110 -6.16 7.14 -19.55
CA PHE A 110 -7.25 6.55 -18.78
C PHE A 110 -6.70 5.77 -17.58
N TYR A 111 -7.24 6.05 -16.40
CA TYR A 111 -6.81 5.49 -15.13
C TYR A 111 -8.00 5.03 -14.28
N GLY A 112 -7.70 4.23 -13.26
CA GLY A 112 -8.66 3.73 -12.28
C GLY A 112 -8.91 2.23 -12.39
N ALA A 113 -9.85 1.73 -11.59
CA ALA A 113 -10.16 0.30 -11.52
C ALA A 113 -11.49 0.01 -12.23
N LYS A 114 -11.47 -0.93 -13.16
CA LYS A 114 -12.64 -1.42 -13.89
C LYS A 114 -12.42 -2.88 -14.33
N ASP A 115 -13.50 -3.61 -14.57
CA ASP A 115 -13.40 -4.91 -15.25
C ASP A 115 -12.65 -4.77 -16.58
N LEU A 116 -11.64 -5.63 -16.78
CA LEU A 116 -10.74 -5.53 -17.95
C LEU A 116 -11.49 -5.63 -19.29
N GLY A 117 -12.48 -6.51 -19.38
CA GLY A 117 -13.27 -6.69 -20.61
C GLY A 117 -14.13 -5.46 -20.89
N GLU A 118 -14.75 -4.88 -19.87
CA GLU A 118 -15.53 -3.65 -19.99
C GLU A 118 -14.63 -2.47 -20.34
N ALA A 119 -13.49 -2.31 -19.66
CA ALA A 119 -12.51 -1.27 -19.95
C ALA A 119 -12.05 -1.33 -21.41
N TYR A 120 -11.63 -2.52 -21.88
CA TYR A 120 -11.22 -2.70 -23.28
C TYR A 120 -12.31 -2.31 -24.27
N ARG A 121 -13.57 -2.70 -24.03
CA ARG A 121 -14.69 -2.35 -24.93
C ARG A 121 -14.95 -0.86 -24.98
N ILE A 122 -14.88 -0.17 -23.84
CA ILE A 122 -15.07 1.28 -23.77
C ILE A 122 -13.93 2.00 -24.49
N LEU A 123 -12.68 1.68 -24.17
CA LEU A 123 -11.51 2.32 -24.77
C LEU A 123 -11.48 2.10 -26.29
N LYS A 124 -11.77 0.88 -26.74
CA LYS A 124 -11.87 0.56 -28.16
C LYS A 124 -13.01 1.31 -28.85
N GLY A 125 -14.14 1.49 -28.16
CA GLY A 125 -15.25 2.31 -28.65
C GLY A 125 -14.87 3.78 -28.81
N ILE A 126 -14.12 4.33 -27.87
CA ILE A 126 -13.59 5.70 -27.90
C ILE A 126 -12.59 5.88 -29.05
N GLU A 127 -11.67 4.93 -29.26
CA GLU A 127 -10.73 4.94 -30.38
C GLU A 127 -11.46 4.92 -31.74
N ASN A 128 -12.52 4.12 -31.86
CA ASN A 128 -13.32 4.02 -33.08
C ASN A 128 -14.06 5.34 -33.43
N LEU A 129 -14.25 6.24 -32.46
CA LEU A 129 -14.75 7.59 -32.63
C LEU A 129 -13.66 8.59 -33.06
N GLY A 130 -12.41 8.16 -33.15
CA GLY A 130 -11.28 8.96 -33.62
C GLY A 130 -10.46 9.60 -32.51
N TYR A 131 -10.75 9.34 -31.23
CA TYR A 131 -9.92 9.81 -30.10
C TYR A 131 -8.65 8.99 -29.94
N ARG A 132 -7.59 9.63 -29.47
CA ARG A 132 -6.30 8.99 -29.21
C ARG A 132 -6.19 8.57 -27.75
N VAL A 133 -6.40 7.29 -27.49
CA VAL A 133 -6.27 6.70 -26.15
C VAL A 133 -4.84 6.24 -25.93
N VAL A 134 -4.25 6.60 -24.79
CA VAL A 134 -2.91 6.19 -24.40
C VAL A 134 -3.01 5.28 -23.17
N GLY A 135 -2.46 4.07 -23.29
CA GLY A 135 -2.25 3.16 -22.17
C GLY A 135 -0.83 3.30 -21.63
N GLU A 136 -0.68 3.35 -20.33
CA GLU A 136 0.63 3.42 -19.67
C GLU A 136 1.00 2.12 -18.97
N ALA A 137 2.30 1.80 -19.02
CA ALA A 137 2.88 0.77 -18.16
C ALA A 137 3.02 1.31 -16.72
N ARG A 138 3.11 0.43 -15.74
CA ARG A 138 3.45 0.83 -14.37
C ARG A 138 4.96 1.04 -14.20
N PRO A 139 5.37 2.07 -13.44
CA PRO A 139 4.54 3.05 -12.73
C PRO A 139 3.91 4.06 -13.70
N ASN A 140 2.60 4.24 -13.57
CA ASN A 140 1.86 5.20 -14.38
C ASN A 140 1.87 6.61 -13.74
N LEU A 141 1.22 7.58 -14.38
CA LEU A 141 1.12 8.95 -13.92
C LEU A 141 0.62 9.05 -12.46
N LEU A 142 -0.42 8.32 -12.09
CA LEU A 142 -0.97 8.36 -10.73
C LEU A 142 -0.06 7.68 -9.71
N ASP A 143 0.64 6.60 -10.08
CA ASP A 143 1.63 5.98 -9.22
C ASP A 143 2.75 6.98 -8.89
N ARG A 144 3.19 7.80 -9.86
CA ARG A 144 4.21 8.84 -9.66
C ARG A 144 3.71 9.99 -8.79
N LEU A 145 2.49 10.45 -8.98
CA LEU A 145 1.90 11.50 -8.15
C LEU A 145 1.74 11.08 -6.68
N MET A 146 1.42 9.82 -6.43
CA MET A 146 1.24 9.26 -5.09
C MET A 146 2.54 8.79 -4.44
N GLU A 147 3.63 8.74 -5.19
CA GLU A 147 4.94 8.25 -4.76
C GLU A 147 5.47 9.03 -3.54
N THR A 148 5.48 10.35 -3.62
CA THR A 148 5.90 11.23 -2.53
C THR A 148 4.71 11.81 -1.78
N LYS A 149 4.84 11.94 -0.47
CA LYS A 149 3.80 12.43 0.44
C LYS A 149 4.10 13.86 0.85
N ASP A 150 3.09 14.70 0.79
CA ASP A 150 3.19 16.05 1.32
C ASP A 150 3.15 16.07 2.86
N SER A 151 3.37 17.24 3.47
CA SER A 151 3.42 17.39 4.93
C SER A 151 2.11 17.02 5.63
N ALA A 152 0.96 17.23 4.97
CA ALA A 152 -0.35 16.87 5.52
C ALA A 152 -0.56 15.35 5.47
N GLU A 153 -0.16 14.71 4.37
CA GLU A 153 -0.20 13.27 4.20
C GLU A 153 0.74 12.56 5.18
N VAL A 154 1.97 13.07 5.33
CA VAL A 154 2.92 12.56 6.34
C VAL A 154 2.36 12.68 7.75
N SER A 155 1.74 13.82 8.09
CA SER A 155 1.12 14.04 9.40
C SER A 155 -0.01 13.05 9.66
N GLU A 156 -0.80 12.76 8.65
CA GLU A 156 -1.88 11.79 8.75
C GLU A 156 -1.37 10.34 8.85
N ILE A 157 -0.33 9.97 8.10
CA ILE A 157 0.34 8.65 8.23
C ILE A 157 0.87 8.48 9.66
N ARG A 158 1.50 9.51 10.24
CA ARG A 158 1.96 9.47 11.64
C ARG A 158 0.79 9.27 12.61
N ARG A 159 -0.34 9.95 12.39
CA ARG A 159 -1.54 9.80 13.22
C ARG A 159 -2.11 8.38 13.18
N VAL A 160 -2.19 7.79 11.98
CA VAL A 160 -2.60 6.39 11.80
C VAL A 160 -1.60 5.47 12.51
N GLY A 161 -0.30 5.72 12.31
CA GLY A 161 0.79 4.96 12.93
C GLY A 161 0.70 4.90 14.45
N LEU A 162 0.50 6.02 15.12
CA LEU A 162 0.33 6.06 16.58
C LEU A 162 -0.82 5.17 17.07
N SER A 163 -1.92 5.09 16.31
CA SER A 163 -3.04 4.21 16.65
C SER A 163 -2.69 2.74 16.43
N VAL A 164 -2.00 2.43 15.33
CA VAL A 164 -1.58 1.05 15.01
C VAL A 164 -0.57 0.53 16.03
N GLU A 165 0.42 1.34 16.40
CA GLU A 165 1.43 1.02 17.42
C GLU A 165 0.76 0.70 18.76
N ARG A 166 -0.17 1.54 19.20
CA ARG A 166 -0.92 1.30 20.44
C ARG A 166 -1.71 0.00 20.39
N ILE A 167 -2.40 -0.28 19.28
CA ILE A 167 -3.14 -1.52 19.10
C ILE A 167 -2.20 -2.73 19.19
N MET A 168 -1.01 -2.63 18.61
CA MET A 168 -0.01 -3.68 18.69
C MET A 168 0.48 -3.90 20.11
N GLU A 169 0.83 -2.83 20.84
CA GLU A 169 1.24 -2.89 22.26
C GLU A 169 0.15 -3.49 23.14
N ASP A 170 -1.10 -3.04 23.00
CA ASP A 170 -2.24 -3.58 23.75
C ASP A 170 -2.49 -5.06 23.43
N THR A 171 -2.29 -5.46 22.18
CA THR A 171 -2.42 -6.87 21.75
C THR A 171 -1.32 -7.74 22.38
N ILE A 172 -0.06 -7.27 22.33
CA ILE A 172 1.07 -7.93 22.96
C ILE A 172 0.84 -8.08 24.47
N ALA A 173 0.40 -7.01 25.12
CA ALA A 173 0.11 -7.02 26.57
C ALA A 173 -1.03 -7.97 26.92
N MET A 174 -2.08 -8.04 26.11
CA MET A 174 -3.18 -8.97 26.30
C MET A 174 -2.71 -10.42 26.18
N ILE A 175 -1.99 -10.77 25.10
CA ILE A 175 -1.48 -12.14 24.89
C ILE A 175 -0.55 -12.54 26.05
N SER A 176 0.45 -11.71 26.36
CA SER A 176 1.44 -11.98 27.42
C SER A 176 0.78 -12.08 28.79
N GLY A 177 -0.16 -11.18 29.10
CA GLY A 177 -0.87 -11.17 30.36
C GLY A 177 -1.77 -12.38 30.59
N GLU A 178 -2.47 -12.85 29.56
CA GLU A 178 -3.35 -14.03 29.69
C GLU A 178 -2.54 -15.33 29.77
N LEU A 179 -1.49 -15.49 28.96
CA LEU A 179 -0.57 -16.64 29.05
C LEU A 179 0.15 -16.67 30.40
N GLY A 180 0.68 -15.54 30.88
CA GLY A 180 1.32 -15.42 32.18
C GLY A 180 0.41 -15.73 33.38
N ARG A 181 -0.92 -15.71 33.19
CA ARG A 181 -1.91 -16.20 34.18
C ARG A 181 -2.24 -17.68 34.01
N GLY A 182 -1.57 -18.38 33.10
CA GLY A 182 -1.83 -19.79 32.81
C GLY A 182 -3.12 -20.04 31.99
N LYS A 183 -3.64 -19.01 31.34
CA LYS A 183 -4.81 -19.15 30.46
C LYS A 183 -4.38 -19.52 29.04
N THR A 184 -5.28 -20.17 28.33
CA THR A 184 -5.11 -20.43 26.91
C THR A 184 -5.61 -19.22 26.12
N VAL A 185 -4.79 -18.79 25.13
CA VAL A 185 -5.16 -17.77 24.13
C VAL A 185 -5.08 -18.40 22.76
N THR A 186 -6.12 -18.25 21.95
CA THR A 186 -6.10 -18.66 20.56
C THR A 186 -5.78 -17.48 19.64
N VAL A 187 -5.28 -17.76 18.45
CA VAL A 187 -5.07 -16.75 17.38
C VAL A 187 -6.37 -16.02 17.08
N GLY A 188 -7.50 -16.73 17.03
CA GLY A 188 -8.83 -16.13 16.77
C GLY A 188 -9.27 -15.16 17.86
N GLU A 189 -9.01 -15.47 19.14
CA GLU A 189 -9.29 -14.54 20.26
C GLU A 189 -8.44 -13.29 20.16
N ALA A 190 -7.15 -13.43 19.86
CA ALA A 190 -6.25 -12.30 19.65
C ALA A 190 -6.66 -11.45 18.44
N LYS A 191 -6.98 -12.06 17.30
CA LYS A 191 -7.50 -11.36 16.11
C LYS A 191 -8.82 -10.62 16.38
N LYS A 192 -9.73 -11.22 17.13
CA LYS A 192 -10.99 -10.57 17.55
C LYS A 192 -10.71 -9.31 18.38
N TYR A 193 -9.74 -9.39 19.29
CA TYR A 193 -9.31 -8.25 20.09
C TYR A 193 -8.74 -7.12 19.24
N VAL A 194 -7.85 -7.44 18.30
CA VAL A 194 -7.28 -6.48 17.34
C VAL A 194 -8.36 -5.80 16.51
N ARG A 195 -9.33 -6.57 15.94
CA ARG A 195 -10.43 -6.00 15.15
C ARG A 195 -11.29 -5.04 15.98
N MET A 196 -11.51 -5.34 17.25
CA MET A 196 -12.23 -4.45 18.17
C MET A 196 -11.46 -3.13 18.37
N LEU A 197 -10.18 -3.19 18.67
CA LEU A 197 -9.35 -2.00 18.85
C LEU A 197 -9.22 -1.17 17.55
N MET A 198 -9.09 -1.81 16.39
CA MET A 198 -9.09 -1.11 15.10
C MET A 198 -10.40 -0.37 14.85
N ALA A 199 -11.53 -1.01 15.17
CA ALA A 199 -12.85 -0.38 15.02
C ALA A 199 -13.02 0.84 15.97
N GLU A 200 -12.54 0.74 17.21
CA GLU A 200 -12.55 1.84 18.19
C GLU A 200 -11.65 3.02 17.74
N ALA A 201 -10.55 2.72 17.04
CA ALA A 201 -9.62 3.71 16.51
C ALA A 201 -10.02 4.26 15.12
N ASP A 202 -11.18 3.89 14.58
CA ASP A 202 -11.61 4.23 13.21
C ASP A 202 -10.61 3.77 12.12
N LEU A 203 -9.93 2.67 12.37
CA LEU A 203 -9.05 2.04 11.39
C LEU A 203 -9.77 0.93 10.64
N ASN A 204 -9.52 0.83 9.35
CA ASN A 204 -10.12 -0.18 8.49
C ASN A 204 -9.06 -1.19 8.01
N PRO A 205 -9.09 -2.44 8.47
CA PRO A 205 -8.32 -3.52 7.86
C PRO A 205 -8.98 -3.85 6.51
N VAL A 206 -8.45 -3.32 5.41
CA VAL A 206 -8.99 -3.51 4.05
C VAL A 206 -8.88 -4.95 3.62
N GLU A 207 -7.75 -5.56 3.97
CA GLU A 207 -7.48 -6.99 3.90
C GLU A 207 -7.35 -7.49 5.34
N ASP A 208 -7.38 -8.82 5.55
CA ASP A 208 -7.10 -9.32 6.89
C ASP A 208 -5.60 -9.06 7.24
N PHE A 209 -5.31 -8.84 8.51
CA PHE A 209 -3.94 -8.67 9.01
C PHE A 209 -3.35 -10.01 9.44
N ILE A 210 -2.02 -10.09 9.54
CA ILE A 210 -1.33 -11.30 10.00
C ILE A 210 -1.22 -11.29 11.53
N LEU A 211 -1.69 -12.35 12.15
CA LEU A 211 -1.37 -12.77 13.51
C LEU A 211 -1.19 -14.26 13.46
N SER A 212 0.04 -14.69 13.28
CA SER A 212 0.43 -16.10 13.11
C SER A 212 1.31 -16.55 14.27
N SER A 213 1.27 -17.82 14.64
CA SER A 213 1.99 -18.36 15.77
C SER A 213 2.71 -19.66 15.45
N GLY A 214 3.80 -19.94 16.16
CA GLY A 214 4.55 -21.20 16.09
C GLY A 214 5.15 -21.45 14.71
N GLY A 215 5.09 -22.69 14.26
CA GLY A 215 5.66 -23.12 12.99
C GLY A 215 5.04 -22.48 11.74
N ARG A 216 3.81 -21.96 11.85
CA ARG A 216 3.13 -21.25 10.75
C ARG A 216 3.82 -19.94 10.37
N THR A 217 4.48 -19.29 11.31
CA THR A 217 5.24 -18.07 11.05
C THR A 217 6.35 -18.25 10.02
N ALA A 218 6.71 -19.51 9.67
CA ALA A 218 7.65 -19.82 8.59
C ALA A 218 7.09 -19.52 7.19
N ASP A 219 5.79 -19.31 7.05
CA ASP A 219 5.17 -18.74 5.85
C ASP A 219 4.91 -17.23 6.09
N PRO A 220 5.60 -16.32 5.35
CA PRO A 220 5.47 -14.88 5.59
C PRO A 220 4.05 -14.33 5.43
N HIS A 221 3.19 -15.00 4.68
CA HIS A 221 1.82 -14.57 4.41
C HIS A 221 0.75 -15.43 5.11
N ASP A 222 1.13 -16.36 6.00
CA ASP A 222 0.14 -17.12 6.77
C ASP A 222 -0.62 -16.18 7.73
N PRO A 223 -1.93 -15.98 7.55
CA PRO A 223 -2.69 -15.05 8.37
C PRO A 223 -2.91 -15.56 9.80
N GLY A 224 -2.53 -16.82 10.09
CA GLY A 224 -2.82 -17.52 11.33
C GLY A 224 -4.14 -18.30 11.27
N GLU A 225 -4.14 -19.47 11.91
CA GLU A 225 -5.34 -20.32 12.05
C GLU A 225 -6.08 -19.95 13.34
N GLU A 226 -7.33 -19.52 13.24
CA GLU A 226 -8.09 -18.99 14.40
C GLU A 226 -8.23 -19.98 15.57
N SER A 227 -8.28 -21.28 15.28
CA SER A 227 -8.35 -22.34 16.30
C SER A 227 -7.02 -22.65 16.97
N GLU A 228 -5.89 -22.17 16.43
CA GLU A 228 -4.58 -22.45 16.95
C GLU A 228 -4.34 -21.77 18.30
N ARG A 229 -3.76 -22.52 19.21
CA ARG A 229 -3.38 -22.02 20.55
C ARG A 229 -1.98 -21.44 20.51
N ILE A 230 -1.87 -20.21 20.94
CA ILE A 230 -0.58 -19.55 21.16
C ILE A 230 0.12 -20.22 22.36
N LYS A 231 1.39 -20.59 22.22
CA LYS A 231 2.16 -21.26 23.26
C LYS A 231 3.34 -20.40 23.68
N GLU A 232 3.72 -20.53 24.94
CA GLU A 232 4.95 -19.92 25.43
C GLU A 232 6.17 -20.45 24.66
N GLY A 233 7.10 -19.54 24.33
CA GLY A 233 8.31 -19.82 23.57
C GLY A 233 8.15 -19.91 22.05
N ASP A 234 6.92 -20.02 21.53
CA ASP A 234 6.66 -19.98 20.10
C ASP A 234 6.82 -18.56 19.55
N PRO A 235 7.34 -18.39 18.31
CA PRO A 235 7.30 -17.09 17.65
C PRO A 235 5.85 -16.70 17.33
N ILE A 236 5.55 -15.42 17.51
CA ILE A 236 4.27 -14.81 17.14
C ILE A 236 4.59 -13.63 16.24
N ILE A 237 4.14 -13.66 15.00
CA ILE A 237 4.22 -12.54 14.06
C ILE A 237 2.90 -11.77 14.15
N LEU A 238 3.01 -10.48 14.46
CA LEU A 238 1.93 -9.49 14.38
C LEU A 238 2.33 -8.51 13.28
N ASP A 239 1.51 -8.46 12.24
CA ASP A 239 1.73 -7.61 11.07
C ASP A 239 0.43 -6.89 10.75
N PHE A 240 0.42 -5.56 11.01
CA PHE A 240 -0.77 -4.73 11.00
C PHE A 240 -0.63 -3.59 10.00
N TYR A 241 -1.45 -3.62 8.95
CA TYR A 241 -1.45 -2.67 7.85
C TYR A 241 -2.83 -2.05 7.55
N PRO A 242 -3.55 -1.56 8.57
CA PRO A 242 -4.83 -0.90 8.32
C PRO A 242 -4.64 0.47 7.67
N ARG A 243 -5.73 0.99 7.10
CA ARG A 243 -5.81 2.37 6.65
C ARG A 243 -6.73 3.20 7.55
N GLY A 244 -6.41 4.49 7.65
CA GLY A 244 -7.27 5.48 8.30
C GLY A 244 -8.45 5.89 7.41
N ARG A 245 -9.32 6.78 7.93
CA ARG A 245 -10.42 7.39 7.17
C ARG A 245 -9.95 8.22 5.97
N SER A 246 -8.74 8.72 6.02
CA SER A 246 -8.04 9.45 4.95
C SER A 246 -7.57 8.57 3.79
N MET A 247 -7.86 7.26 3.82
CA MET A 247 -7.38 6.26 2.87
C MET A 247 -5.87 5.98 2.93
N LEU A 248 -5.13 6.60 3.85
CA LEU A 248 -3.70 6.39 4.06
C LEU A 248 -3.46 5.19 4.98
N TYR A 249 -2.50 4.36 4.58
CA TYR A 249 -2.06 3.17 5.29
C TYR A 249 -0.89 3.46 6.22
N PHE A 250 -0.76 2.62 7.23
CA PHE A 250 0.46 2.44 8.01
C PHE A 250 0.72 0.95 8.13
N ASP A 251 1.98 0.54 8.06
CA ASP A 251 2.37 -0.87 8.00
C ASP A 251 3.49 -1.16 8.98
N ILE A 252 3.30 -2.14 9.86
CA ILE A 252 4.29 -2.48 10.88
C ILE A 252 4.20 -3.93 11.29
N THR A 253 5.36 -4.59 11.37
CA THR A 253 5.47 -5.97 11.86
C THR A 253 6.35 -6.06 13.10
N ARG A 254 5.91 -6.87 14.06
CA ARG A 254 6.73 -7.33 15.18
C ARG A 254 6.65 -8.84 15.30
N THR A 255 7.79 -9.44 15.61
CA THR A 255 7.86 -10.83 16.07
C THR A 255 8.17 -10.83 17.56
N ILE A 256 7.38 -11.55 18.32
CA ILE A 256 7.56 -11.71 19.77
C ILE A 256 7.51 -13.17 20.18
N THR A 257 7.98 -13.45 21.38
CA THR A 257 7.67 -14.68 22.13
C THR A 257 7.17 -14.31 23.52
N VAL A 258 6.27 -15.09 24.08
CA VAL A 258 5.91 -15.00 25.49
C VAL A 258 6.73 -16.04 26.25
N GLY A 259 7.48 -15.61 27.26
CA GLY A 259 8.48 -16.47 27.90
C GLY A 259 9.77 -16.58 27.06
N GLY A 260 10.61 -17.57 27.37
CA GLY A 260 11.94 -17.70 26.76
C GLY A 260 11.92 -18.27 25.36
N ALA A 261 12.55 -17.56 24.41
CA ALA A 261 12.73 -18.03 23.04
C ALA A 261 13.75 -19.17 22.92
N ASP A 262 13.53 -20.09 21.96
CA ASP A 262 14.57 -21.04 21.55
C ASP A 262 15.84 -20.30 21.09
N LYS A 263 17.02 -20.87 21.36
CA LYS A 263 18.31 -20.23 21.03
C LYS A 263 18.47 -19.95 19.52
N ARG A 264 17.93 -20.81 18.66
CA ARG A 264 18.01 -20.61 17.20
C ARG A 264 17.08 -19.49 16.76
N LEU A 265 15.86 -19.42 17.35
CA LEU A 265 14.91 -18.35 17.11
C LEU A 265 15.48 -16.99 17.56
N ARG A 266 16.06 -16.92 18.75
CA ARG A 266 16.72 -15.71 19.28
C ARG A 266 17.85 -15.24 18.35
N ARG A 267 18.73 -16.14 17.91
CA ARG A 267 19.77 -15.80 16.95
C ARG A 267 19.20 -15.27 15.63
N MET A 268 18.16 -15.94 15.10
CA MET A 268 17.50 -15.51 13.88
C MET A 268 16.87 -14.13 14.05
N TYR A 269 16.32 -13.83 15.22
CA TYR A 269 15.78 -12.51 15.55
C TYR A 269 16.85 -11.42 15.58
N GLU A 270 17.97 -11.70 16.25
CA GLU A 270 19.12 -10.79 16.30
C GLU A 270 19.67 -10.51 14.88
N ASP A 271 19.79 -11.55 14.06
CA ASP A 271 20.25 -11.42 12.69
C ASP A 271 19.28 -10.55 11.80
N VAL A 272 17.97 -10.66 12.03
CA VAL A 272 16.97 -9.81 11.35
C VAL A 272 17.04 -8.36 11.83
N LEU A 273 17.15 -8.15 13.14
CA LEU A 273 17.29 -6.82 13.72
C LEU A 273 18.56 -6.10 13.23
N ASP A 274 19.68 -6.83 13.20
CA ASP A 274 20.95 -6.32 12.67
C ASP A 274 20.83 -5.98 11.18
N ALA A 275 20.15 -6.80 10.38
CA ALA A 275 19.93 -6.54 8.96
C ALA A 275 19.11 -5.26 8.72
N GLN A 276 18.09 -5.01 9.56
CA GLN A 276 17.32 -3.77 9.48
C GLN A 276 18.17 -2.55 9.85
N ASN A 277 18.99 -2.67 10.91
CA ASN A 277 19.91 -1.61 11.33
C ASN A 277 20.95 -1.31 10.23
N VAL A 278 21.54 -2.33 9.61
CA VAL A 278 22.49 -2.17 8.48
C VAL A 278 21.83 -1.43 7.33
N ALA A 279 20.60 -1.80 6.96
CA ALA A 279 19.86 -1.10 5.90
C ALA A 279 19.60 0.36 6.24
N TYR A 280 19.16 0.65 7.45
CA TYR A 280 18.89 2.02 7.92
C TYR A 280 20.18 2.87 7.98
N GLU A 281 21.29 2.32 8.48
CA GLU A 281 22.58 3.01 8.52
C GLU A 281 23.12 3.31 7.11
N LEU A 282 23.00 2.37 6.18
CA LEU A 282 23.41 2.56 4.78
C LEU A 282 22.62 3.70 4.13
N LEU A 283 21.31 3.74 4.31
CA LEU A 283 20.46 4.81 3.78
C LEU A 283 20.83 6.20 4.32
N ASN A 284 21.23 6.30 5.59
CA ASN A 284 21.64 7.58 6.18
C ASN A 284 23.08 7.98 5.80
N ARG A 285 23.94 7.01 5.48
CA ARG A 285 25.33 7.27 5.10
C ARG A 285 25.46 7.64 3.62
N GLU A 286 24.67 6.99 2.77
CA GLU A 286 24.75 7.09 1.31
C GLU A 286 23.41 7.61 0.77
N ALA A 287 23.23 8.95 0.77
CA ALA A 287 21.93 9.59 0.45
C ALA A 287 21.34 9.19 -0.92
N ASN A 288 22.17 8.73 -1.87
CA ASN A 288 21.76 8.36 -3.22
C ASN A 288 22.02 6.87 -3.51
N ILE A 289 21.99 6.03 -2.49
CA ILE A 289 22.11 4.58 -2.71
C ILE A 289 20.96 4.07 -3.58
N ASN A 290 21.28 3.33 -4.63
CA ASN A 290 20.27 2.62 -5.40
C ASN A 290 19.63 1.54 -4.51
N LEU A 291 18.30 1.48 -4.48
CA LEU A 291 17.56 0.57 -3.59
C LEU A 291 17.80 -0.92 -3.91
N ARG A 292 18.14 -1.27 -5.15
CA ARG A 292 18.60 -2.61 -5.53
C ARG A 292 19.91 -2.97 -4.85
N ASP A 293 20.85 -2.03 -4.80
CA ASP A 293 22.14 -2.25 -4.14
C ASP A 293 21.96 -2.39 -2.63
N LEU A 294 21.11 -1.59 -2.03
CA LEU A 294 20.73 -1.74 -0.62
C LEU A 294 20.23 -3.16 -0.31
N VAL A 295 19.29 -3.69 -1.12
CA VAL A 295 18.84 -5.09 -0.98
C VAL A 295 20.00 -6.06 -1.20
N GLY A 296 20.88 -5.75 -2.13
CA GLY A 296 22.11 -6.51 -2.37
C GLY A 296 23.00 -6.61 -1.14
N TYR A 297 23.20 -5.53 -0.40
CA TYR A 297 23.96 -5.53 0.87
C TYR A 297 23.28 -6.37 1.94
N VAL A 298 21.97 -6.23 2.12
CA VAL A 298 21.21 -7.04 3.09
C VAL A 298 21.25 -8.52 2.75
N CYS A 299 21.14 -8.87 1.46
CA CYS A 299 21.31 -10.27 1.02
C CYS A 299 22.72 -10.79 1.38
N GLY A 300 23.78 -10.00 1.11
CA GLY A 300 25.15 -10.37 1.50
C GLY A 300 25.29 -10.61 2.98
N PHE A 301 24.76 -9.73 3.81
CA PHE A 301 24.75 -9.86 5.25
C PHE A 301 24.10 -11.19 5.73
N PHE A 302 22.96 -11.56 5.18
CA PHE A 302 22.31 -12.83 5.51
C PHE A 302 23.08 -14.05 4.98
N GLU A 303 23.67 -13.95 3.78
CA GLU A 303 24.47 -15.03 3.17
C GLU A 303 25.74 -15.34 3.98
N GLU A 304 26.41 -14.32 4.51
CA GLU A 304 27.56 -14.49 5.43
C GLU A 304 27.17 -15.22 6.73
N LYS A 305 25.93 -15.07 7.18
CA LYS A 305 25.39 -15.80 8.34
C LYS A 305 24.84 -17.19 7.97
N GLY A 306 24.90 -17.57 6.69
CA GLY A 306 24.50 -18.90 6.18
C GLY A 306 23.03 -19.02 5.76
N TYR A 307 22.28 -17.93 5.70
CA TYR A 307 20.90 -17.95 5.23
C TYR A 307 20.84 -17.82 3.69
N PRO A 308 20.00 -18.61 3.00
CA PRO A 308 19.73 -18.39 1.61
C PRO A 308 18.90 -17.10 1.41
N THR A 309 19.09 -16.42 0.28
CA THR A 309 18.41 -15.15 -0.01
C THR A 309 17.72 -15.17 -1.38
N ILE A 310 16.86 -14.17 -1.61
CA ILE A 310 16.15 -13.97 -2.88
C ILE A 310 17.09 -13.81 -4.09
N ARG A 311 18.40 -13.54 -3.91
CA ARG A 311 19.37 -13.56 -5.03
C ARG A 311 19.37 -14.87 -5.79
N ARG A 312 19.08 -16.00 -5.13
CA ARG A 312 18.98 -17.32 -5.78
C ARG A 312 17.90 -17.38 -6.84
N LEU A 313 16.84 -16.56 -6.72
CA LEU A 313 15.78 -16.50 -7.73
C LEU A 313 16.27 -15.90 -9.05
N LEU A 314 17.25 -14.99 -9.01
CA LEU A 314 17.83 -14.40 -10.20
C LEU A 314 18.73 -15.36 -10.98
N THR A 315 19.18 -16.43 -10.36
CA THR A 315 20.05 -17.47 -10.99
C THR A 315 19.28 -18.66 -11.53
N GLY A 316 17.94 -18.57 -11.65
CA GLY A 316 17.09 -19.62 -12.25
C GLY A 316 16.78 -20.79 -11.31
N ASN A 317 17.09 -20.69 -10.03
CA ASN A 317 16.71 -21.69 -9.03
C ASN A 317 15.23 -21.55 -8.63
N THR A 318 14.56 -22.68 -8.54
CA THR A 318 13.14 -22.79 -8.18
C THR A 318 12.89 -22.45 -6.71
N ALA A 319 11.69 -21.91 -6.46
CA ALA A 319 11.03 -21.63 -5.17
C ALA A 319 11.91 -21.71 -3.91
N LEU A 320 12.33 -20.56 -3.44
CA LEU A 320 12.99 -20.41 -2.15
C LEU A 320 11.93 -20.50 -1.03
N LYS A 321 12.05 -21.48 -0.13
CA LYS A 321 11.09 -21.74 0.95
C LYS A 321 11.66 -21.43 2.33
N ARG A 322 12.89 -20.92 2.42
CA ARG A 322 13.55 -20.57 3.69
C ARG A 322 14.57 -19.45 3.48
N GLY A 323 14.94 -18.78 4.57
CA GLY A 323 15.88 -17.67 4.58
C GLY A 323 15.19 -16.33 4.30
N PHE A 324 15.87 -15.39 3.66
CA PHE A 324 15.32 -14.10 3.24
C PHE A 324 14.66 -14.24 1.86
N ILE A 325 13.34 -14.31 1.82
CA ILE A 325 12.57 -14.78 0.64
C ILE A 325 11.64 -13.77 -0.01
N HIS A 326 11.62 -12.53 0.48
CA HIS A 326 10.79 -11.44 -0.06
C HIS A 326 11.59 -10.14 -0.24
N SER A 327 10.96 -9.08 -0.72
CA SER A 327 11.54 -7.74 -0.82
C SER A 327 11.98 -7.22 0.54
N LEU A 328 12.90 -6.25 0.56
CA LEU A 328 13.34 -5.60 1.79
C LEU A 328 12.32 -4.56 2.27
N GLY A 329 11.45 -4.08 1.40
CA GLY A 329 10.42 -3.10 1.74
C GLY A 329 9.71 -2.55 0.52
N HIS A 330 8.78 -1.65 0.77
CA HIS A 330 7.96 -0.97 -0.22
C HIS A 330 7.55 0.42 0.26
N GLY A 331 7.09 1.26 -0.67
CA GLY A 331 6.42 2.49 -0.31
C GLY A 331 5.08 2.21 0.36
N VAL A 332 4.73 3.04 1.33
CA VAL A 332 3.46 2.98 2.06
C VAL A 332 2.81 4.35 2.16
N GLY A 333 1.51 4.37 2.17
CA GLY A 333 0.70 5.57 2.27
C GLY A 333 -0.61 5.40 1.54
N TRP A 334 -0.67 5.68 0.26
CA TRP A 334 -1.89 5.50 -0.54
C TRP A 334 -2.20 4.04 -0.86
N SER A 335 -1.19 3.18 -0.78
CA SER A 335 -1.26 1.73 -0.96
C SER A 335 -0.16 1.06 -0.14
N LEU A 336 -0.28 -0.26 0.07
CA LEU A 336 0.78 -1.14 0.56
C LEU A 336 1.79 -1.52 -0.54
N SER A 337 1.67 -0.92 -1.71
CA SER A 337 2.56 -1.13 -2.85
C SER A 337 2.88 0.16 -3.58
N ASP A 338 2.87 1.29 -2.85
CA ASP A 338 3.36 2.57 -3.37
C ASP A 338 4.85 2.46 -3.74
N LEU A 339 5.31 3.39 -4.56
CA LEU A 339 6.75 3.55 -4.76
C LEU A 339 7.39 4.18 -3.50
N PRO A 340 8.66 3.90 -3.24
CA PRO A 340 9.59 3.10 -4.04
C PRO A 340 9.46 1.59 -3.78
N ARG A 341 9.94 0.77 -4.72
CA ARG A 341 10.10 -0.67 -4.51
C ARG A 341 11.51 -0.98 -4.01
N ILE A 342 11.63 -1.48 -2.80
CA ILE A 342 12.92 -1.86 -2.22
C ILE A 342 13.16 -3.36 -2.48
N SER A 343 13.55 -3.68 -3.70
CA SER A 343 13.70 -5.05 -4.19
C SER A 343 14.89 -5.20 -5.15
N LEU A 344 15.32 -6.45 -5.43
CA LEU A 344 16.39 -6.73 -6.41
C LEU A 344 16.00 -6.38 -7.85
N THR A 345 14.73 -6.15 -8.14
CA THR A 345 14.22 -5.76 -9.46
C THR A 345 13.87 -4.29 -9.57
N GLY A 346 13.90 -3.54 -8.45
CA GLY A 346 13.73 -2.10 -8.41
C GLY A 346 14.97 -1.40 -9.00
N ASP A 347 14.80 -0.18 -9.47
CA ASP A 347 15.88 0.69 -9.98
C ASP A 347 15.60 2.13 -9.57
N GLU A 348 15.06 2.31 -8.36
CA GLU A 348 14.69 3.60 -7.82
C GLU A 348 15.73 4.08 -6.81
N GLU A 349 15.78 5.39 -6.62
CA GLU A 349 16.45 6.09 -5.53
C GLU A 349 15.42 6.71 -4.61
N LEU A 350 15.78 6.96 -3.36
CA LEU A 350 14.90 7.68 -2.45
C LEU A 350 14.81 9.16 -2.82
N ARG A 351 13.60 9.68 -2.79
CA ARG A 351 13.29 11.10 -2.95
C ARG A 351 12.71 11.64 -1.64
N SER A 352 12.84 12.96 -1.43
CA SER A 352 12.16 13.61 -0.31
C SER A 352 10.64 13.43 -0.43
N GLY A 353 9.99 13.05 0.66
CA GLY A 353 8.58 12.71 0.71
C GLY A 353 8.25 11.23 0.52
N HIS A 354 9.23 10.37 0.19
CA HIS A 354 8.99 8.93 0.24
C HIS A 354 8.72 8.47 1.67
N VAL A 355 7.60 7.80 1.87
CA VAL A 355 7.30 7.02 3.08
C VAL A 355 7.35 5.55 2.69
N PHE A 356 8.15 4.76 3.39
CA PHE A 356 8.46 3.38 3.00
C PHE A 356 8.74 2.49 4.21
N THR A 357 8.68 1.18 4.01
CA THR A 357 9.02 0.17 5.02
C THR A 357 10.44 -0.35 4.84
N LEU A 358 11.04 -0.81 5.94
CA LEU A 358 12.15 -1.77 5.94
C LEU A 358 11.72 -2.95 6.80
N GLU A 359 11.59 -4.11 6.16
CA GLU A 359 10.97 -5.31 6.71
C GLU A 359 11.79 -6.58 6.50
N PRO A 360 13.08 -6.62 6.80
CA PRO A 360 13.82 -7.86 6.64
C PRO A 360 13.17 -8.98 7.44
N GLY A 361 13.15 -10.18 6.87
CA GLY A 361 12.59 -11.35 7.50
C GLY A 361 13.37 -12.62 7.19
N LEU A 362 13.41 -13.53 8.15
CA LEU A 362 13.98 -14.86 8.00
C LEU A 362 12.93 -15.92 8.34
N TYR A 363 12.83 -16.93 7.53
CA TYR A 363 11.84 -18.00 7.65
C TYR A 363 12.54 -19.36 7.58
N GLU A 364 12.27 -20.22 8.57
CA GLU A 364 12.88 -21.55 8.64
C GLU A 364 11.80 -22.60 8.96
N PRO A 365 11.41 -23.43 7.97
CA PRO A 365 10.46 -24.51 8.22
C PRO A 365 10.87 -25.41 9.38
N GLY A 366 9.94 -25.62 10.31
CA GLY A 366 10.18 -26.39 11.54
C GLY A 366 10.75 -25.60 12.71
N LEU A 367 11.07 -24.30 12.52
CA LEU A 367 11.41 -23.38 13.59
C LEU A 367 10.38 -22.25 13.70
N GLY A 368 10.07 -21.63 12.60
CA GLY A 368 9.19 -20.47 12.48
C GLY A 368 9.83 -19.35 11.65
N GLY A 369 9.22 -18.19 11.69
CA GLY A 369 9.65 -16.98 11.01
C GLY A 369 9.90 -15.82 11.96
N VAL A 370 10.70 -14.87 11.50
CA VAL A 370 10.93 -13.57 12.14
C VAL A 370 10.83 -12.50 11.07
N ARG A 371 10.03 -11.47 11.33
CA ARG A 371 9.99 -10.22 10.55
C ARG A 371 9.95 -9.04 11.52
N ILE A 372 10.76 -8.04 11.25
CA ILE A 372 10.76 -6.77 11.97
C ILE A 372 10.60 -5.69 10.90
N GLU A 373 9.52 -4.94 11.01
CA GLU A 373 9.18 -3.90 10.03
C GLU A 373 8.93 -2.59 10.71
N ASP A 374 9.47 -1.55 10.13
CA ASP A 374 9.26 -0.18 10.55
C ASP A 374 9.01 0.73 9.34
N VAL A 375 8.27 1.80 9.59
CA VAL A 375 8.00 2.85 8.60
C VAL A 375 9.01 3.98 8.74
N TYR A 376 9.52 4.43 7.60
CA TYR A 376 10.51 5.49 7.47
C TYR A 376 10.04 6.59 6.53
N LEU A 377 10.52 7.80 6.76
CA LEU A 377 10.35 8.97 5.89
C LEU A 377 11.71 9.41 5.37
N SER A 378 11.83 9.59 4.06
CA SER A 378 12.97 10.31 3.46
C SER A 378 12.65 11.80 3.39
N ASP A 379 13.46 12.62 4.05
CA ASP A 379 13.29 14.07 4.05
C ASP A 379 14.63 14.78 3.92
N GLY A 380 14.83 15.49 2.81
CA GLY A 380 16.03 16.27 2.55
C GLY A 380 17.36 15.50 2.64
N GLY A 381 17.37 14.22 2.28
CA GLY A 381 18.53 13.33 2.35
C GLY A 381 18.78 12.70 3.72
N LYS A 382 17.84 12.85 4.65
CA LYS A 382 17.83 12.16 5.93
C LYS A 382 16.69 11.14 5.97
N ILE A 383 16.94 10.02 6.63
CA ILE A 383 15.92 9.01 6.86
C ILE A 383 15.46 9.07 8.31
N GLU A 384 14.21 9.39 8.51
CA GLU A 384 13.57 9.40 9.84
C GLU A 384 12.75 8.13 10.02
N GLN A 385 12.96 7.40 11.10
CA GLN A 385 12.07 6.31 11.50
C GLN A 385 10.80 6.92 12.11
N ILE A 386 9.65 6.65 11.49
CA ILE A 386 8.34 7.13 11.95
C ILE A 386 7.80 6.25 13.09
N SER A 387 7.86 4.93 12.91
CA SER A 387 7.41 3.93 13.89
C SER A 387 8.31 3.91 15.13
N ARG A 388 7.72 3.72 16.31
CA ARG A 388 8.44 3.85 17.60
C ARG A 388 8.20 2.71 18.58
N ILE A 389 7.45 1.68 18.17
CA ILE A 389 7.19 0.53 19.04
C ILE A 389 8.48 -0.27 19.32
N ASP A 390 8.60 -0.73 20.55
CA ASP A 390 9.74 -1.52 21.03
C ASP A 390 9.95 -2.82 20.20
N LYS A 391 11.24 -3.16 20.00
CA LYS A 391 11.70 -4.33 19.24
C LYS A 391 12.20 -5.47 20.13
N ALA A 392 11.78 -5.57 21.39
CA ALA A 392 12.16 -6.72 22.19
C ALA A 392 11.44 -7.99 21.73
N LEU A 393 12.19 -9.10 21.62
CA LEU A 393 11.63 -10.40 21.25
C LEU A 393 10.78 -10.99 22.39
N GLU A 394 11.30 -10.97 23.61
CA GLU A 394 10.68 -11.63 24.75
C GLU A 394 9.78 -10.69 25.54
N ARG A 395 8.57 -11.15 25.83
CA ARG A 395 7.54 -10.40 26.55
C ARG A 395 7.05 -11.17 27.78
#